data_f69a29dae93d1f022b2b6c140595d59a
#
_entry.id   f69a29dae93d1f022b2b6c140595d59a
#
_cell.length_a   1.000
_cell.length_b   1.000
_cell.length_c   1.000
_cell.angle_alpha   90.00
_cell.angle_beta   90.00
_cell.angle_gamma   90.00
#
_symmetry.space_group_name_H-M   'P 1'
#
loop_
_entity.id
_entity.type
_entity.pdbx_description
1 polymer ?
#
loop_
_entity_poly.entity_id
_entity_poly.type
_entity_poly.pdbx_seq_one_letter_code
_entity_poly.pdbx_strand_id
1 'polypeptide(L)'
;MLCNLLKFYKGYFHSILVFSPTVASDEKWDWVKKQKLLADNTPLKKWLANRTGEENTVVEAPKMEVDMPEFEGGEIPEDCFYSEYNEETLRDVMEEQMKMVTLLKQHGKSKHLANRLLIIFDDLVGSSLFSGKKNNPFKTLNTNHRHYSASLLMVSQAYKEIPKTIRTNFSCLIVFEIPNDREVAVIYEENPMYLKQDKWYQVYEHAVDGDHNFMFINYQKPKRLRIMKNFNKDLFIDK
;
A
#
# COMPACT_ATOMS: atom_id res chain seq x y z
N MET A 1 -4.82 13.00 -3.82
CA MET A 1 -3.87 12.29 -2.94
C MET A 1 -3.39 10.98 -3.54
N LEU A 2 -4.26 9.98 -3.79
CA LEU A 2 -3.89 8.65 -4.31
C LEU A 2 -2.99 8.74 -5.56
N CYS A 3 -3.39 9.52 -6.57
CA CYS A 3 -2.61 9.68 -7.79
C CYS A 3 -1.20 10.24 -7.53
N ASN A 4 -1.04 11.15 -6.57
CA ASN A 4 0.27 11.70 -6.21
C ASN A 4 1.15 10.66 -5.50
N LEU A 5 0.57 9.81 -4.66
CA LEU A 5 1.30 8.68 -4.06
C LEU A 5 1.76 7.70 -5.14
N LEU A 6 0.89 7.34 -6.08
CA LEU A 6 1.25 6.44 -7.18
C LEU A 6 2.35 7.03 -8.08
N LYS A 7 2.30 8.34 -8.36
CA LYS A 7 3.40 9.05 -9.06
C LYS A 7 4.72 8.96 -8.31
N PHE A 8 4.68 9.16 -6.99
CA PHE A 8 5.88 9.10 -6.15
C PHE A 8 6.51 7.70 -6.16
N TYR A 9 5.68 6.65 -6.22
CA TYR A 9 6.13 5.25 -6.28
C TYR A 9 6.24 4.70 -7.71
N LYS A 10 6.24 5.56 -8.75
CA LYS A 10 6.46 5.12 -10.13
C LYS A 10 7.73 4.28 -10.25
N GLY A 11 7.62 3.11 -10.89
CA GLY A 11 8.74 2.18 -11.06
C GLY A 11 9.14 1.40 -9.81
N TYR A 12 8.34 1.46 -8.73
CA TYR A 12 8.64 0.71 -7.50
C TYR A 12 7.92 -0.65 -7.44
N PHE A 13 6.63 -0.69 -7.79
CA PHE A 13 5.83 -1.91 -7.76
C PHE A 13 5.84 -2.62 -9.11
N HIS A 14 5.96 -3.94 -9.08
CA HIS A 14 5.95 -4.79 -10.27
C HIS A 14 4.53 -5.20 -10.67
N SER A 15 3.61 -5.16 -9.73
CA SER A 15 2.18 -5.42 -9.93
C SER A 15 1.37 -4.49 -9.03
N ILE A 16 0.24 -4.01 -9.55
CA ILE A 16 -0.74 -3.20 -8.79
C ILE A 16 -2.11 -3.80 -9.04
N LEU A 17 -2.84 -4.10 -7.96
CA LEU A 17 -4.20 -4.60 -7.98
C LEU A 17 -5.12 -3.57 -7.33
N VAL A 18 -6.27 -3.31 -7.93
CA VAL A 18 -7.21 -2.29 -7.46
C VAL A 18 -8.60 -2.89 -7.26
N PHE A 19 -9.14 -2.69 -6.07
CA PHE A 19 -10.55 -2.95 -5.76
C PHE A 19 -11.21 -1.62 -5.40
N SER A 20 -12.14 -1.15 -6.24
CA SER A 20 -12.88 0.09 -6.01
C SER A 20 -14.22 0.07 -6.74
N PRO A 21 -15.36 0.35 -6.08
CA PRO A 21 -16.66 0.41 -6.73
C PRO A 21 -16.74 1.54 -7.78
N THR A 22 -15.82 2.49 -7.74
CA THR A 22 -15.79 3.62 -8.68
C THR A 22 -14.82 3.44 -9.85
N VAL A 23 -14.25 2.25 -10.05
CA VAL A 23 -13.27 1.97 -11.12
C VAL A 23 -13.79 2.36 -12.52
N ALA A 24 -15.09 2.20 -12.76
CA ALA A 24 -15.71 2.51 -14.07
C ALA A 24 -16.21 3.95 -14.20
N SER A 25 -16.31 4.72 -13.11
CA SER A 25 -16.98 6.01 -13.09
C SER A 25 -16.14 7.19 -12.63
N ASP A 26 -15.00 6.96 -11.96
CA ASP A 26 -14.13 8.00 -11.43
C ASP A 26 -12.93 8.23 -12.36
N GLU A 27 -12.79 9.43 -12.86
CA GLU A 27 -11.70 9.89 -13.77
C GLU A 27 -10.30 9.63 -13.21
N LYS A 28 -10.15 9.51 -11.88
CA LYS A 28 -8.86 9.15 -11.26
C LYS A 28 -8.34 7.81 -11.75
N TRP A 29 -9.26 6.83 -11.97
CA TRP A 29 -8.88 5.51 -12.43
C TRP A 29 -8.52 5.50 -13.91
N ASP A 30 -9.19 6.31 -14.75
CA ASP A 30 -8.82 6.51 -16.16
C ASP A 30 -7.43 7.12 -16.26
N TRP A 31 -7.11 8.04 -15.35
CA TRP A 31 -5.76 8.59 -15.27
C TRP A 31 -4.75 7.52 -14.85
N VAL A 32 -5.04 6.72 -13.81
CA VAL A 32 -4.13 5.67 -13.29
C VAL A 32 -3.83 4.63 -14.37
N LYS A 33 -4.84 4.17 -15.13
CA LYS A 33 -4.70 3.18 -16.21
C LYS A 33 -3.74 3.64 -17.30
N LYS A 34 -3.73 4.93 -17.62
CA LYS A 34 -2.89 5.52 -18.67
C LYS A 34 -1.45 5.81 -18.21
N GLN A 35 -1.12 5.58 -16.94
CA GLN A 35 0.22 5.87 -16.41
C GLN A 35 1.12 4.64 -16.46
N LYS A 36 2.36 4.84 -16.86
CA LYS A 36 3.42 3.82 -16.80
C LYS A 36 3.99 3.76 -15.37
N LEU A 37 3.27 3.11 -14.46
CA LEU A 37 3.56 3.08 -13.02
C LEU A 37 4.38 1.88 -12.58
N LEU A 38 4.33 0.77 -13.33
CA LEU A 38 4.96 -0.49 -12.93
C LEU A 38 6.48 -0.45 -13.09
N ALA A 39 7.16 -1.19 -12.23
CA ALA A 39 8.59 -1.44 -12.32
C ALA A 39 8.94 -2.40 -13.47
N ASP A 40 10.18 -2.39 -13.88
CA ASP A 40 10.68 -3.33 -14.89
C ASP A 40 10.74 -4.77 -14.37
N ASN A 41 9.99 -5.65 -15.01
CA ASN A 41 9.95 -7.07 -14.74
C ASN A 41 10.93 -7.88 -15.62
N THR A 42 11.64 -7.24 -16.54
CA THR A 42 12.51 -7.93 -17.49
C THR A 42 13.57 -8.79 -16.81
N PRO A 43 14.28 -8.32 -15.76
CA PRO A 43 15.27 -9.14 -15.06
C PRO A 43 14.65 -10.40 -14.44
N LEU A 44 13.47 -10.28 -13.84
CA LEU A 44 12.76 -11.41 -13.26
C LEU A 44 12.28 -12.39 -14.33
N LYS A 45 11.68 -11.89 -15.41
CA LYS A 45 11.21 -12.71 -16.54
C LYS A 45 12.37 -13.48 -17.20
N LYS A 46 13.50 -12.82 -17.44
CA LYS A 46 14.71 -13.47 -18.00
C LYS A 46 15.22 -14.58 -17.07
N TRP A 47 15.27 -14.32 -15.77
CA TRP A 47 15.71 -15.32 -14.80
C TRP A 47 14.76 -16.53 -14.76
N LEU A 48 13.45 -16.32 -14.82
CA LEU A 48 12.44 -17.39 -14.87
C LEU A 48 12.55 -18.20 -16.16
N ALA A 49 12.66 -17.55 -17.33
CA ALA A 49 12.76 -18.21 -18.63
C ALA A 49 13.99 -19.11 -18.73
N ASN A 50 15.13 -18.69 -18.18
CA ASN A 50 16.35 -19.49 -18.14
C ASN A 50 16.24 -20.75 -17.26
N ARG A 51 15.20 -20.86 -16.44
CA ARG A 51 14.95 -22.04 -15.60
C ARG A 51 13.99 -23.05 -16.19
N THR A 52 13.09 -22.61 -17.06
CA THR A 52 12.12 -23.48 -17.75
C THR A 52 12.75 -24.19 -18.97
N GLY A 53 13.91 -23.73 -19.40
CA GLY A 53 14.74 -24.35 -20.45
C GLY A 53 16.09 -24.77 -19.89
N GLU A 54 16.21 -26.05 -19.50
CA GLU A 54 17.46 -26.79 -19.20
C GLU A 54 18.35 -26.39 -18.03
N GLU A 55 18.71 -27.42 -17.27
CA GLU A 55 19.90 -27.69 -16.48
C GLU A 55 20.95 -26.58 -16.23
N ASN A 56 21.15 -26.31 -14.92
CA ASN A 56 22.45 -26.02 -14.28
C ASN A 56 23.49 -25.15 -15.02
N THR A 57 23.13 -23.97 -15.47
CA THR A 57 24.14 -22.92 -15.64
C THR A 57 23.90 -21.85 -14.55
N VAL A 58 24.91 -21.69 -13.70
CA VAL A 58 25.01 -20.58 -12.76
C VAL A 58 25.14 -19.31 -13.59
N VAL A 59 23.99 -18.66 -13.88
CA VAL A 59 24.03 -17.34 -14.50
C VAL A 59 24.38 -16.38 -13.37
N GLU A 60 25.59 -15.84 -13.40
CA GLU A 60 25.97 -14.71 -12.54
C GLU A 60 24.95 -13.60 -12.72
N ALA A 61 24.51 -13.03 -11.59
CA ALA A 61 23.64 -11.86 -11.63
C ALA A 61 24.31 -10.76 -12.47
N PRO A 62 23.61 -10.14 -13.41
CA PRO A 62 24.20 -9.06 -14.18
C PRO A 62 24.69 -7.98 -13.22
N LYS A 63 25.98 -7.65 -13.31
CA LYS A 63 26.54 -6.48 -12.62
C LYS A 63 25.78 -5.29 -13.18
N MET A 64 25.09 -4.53 -12.30
CA MET A 64 24.46 -3.28 -12.68
C MET A 64 25.57 -2.28 -13.04
N GLU A 65 25.83 -2.11 -14.31
CA GLU A 65 26.55 -0.95 -14.82
C GLU A 65 25.61 0.25 -14.81
N VAL A 66 26.12 1.40 -14.38
CA VAL A 66 25.41 2.58 -13.91
C VAL A 66 24.80 3.45 -15.04
N ASP A 67 24.70 2.97 -16.25
CA ASP A 67 23.96 3.61 -17.35
C ASP A 67 22.70 2.82 -17.67
N MET A 68 21.68 2.96 -16.78
CA MET A 68 20.36 2.46 -17.09
C MET A 68 19.67 3.41 -18.07
N PRO A 69 19.25 2.94 -19.26
CA PRO A 69 18.33 3.72 -20.07
C PRO A 69 17.09 4.03 -19.24
N GLU A 70 16.53 5.23 -19.40
CA GLU A 70 15.29 5.62 -18.71
C GLU A 70 14.24 4.54 -18.95
N PHE A 71 13.97 3.74 -17.90
CA PHE A 71 12.96 2.70 -18.00
C PHE A 71 11.59 3.36 -18.02
N GLU A 72 10.94 3.33 -19.16
CA GLU A 72 9.57 3.77 -19.31
C GLU A 72 8.58 2.78 -18.69
N GLY A 73 8.52 2.54 -17.44
CA GLY A 73 7.59 1.67 -16.72
C GLY A 73 6.42 1.03 -17.52
N GLY A 74 5.83 -0.02 -16.99
CA GLY A 74 4.64 -0.65 -17.59
C GLY A 74 3.34 0.03 -17.14
N GLU A 75 2.31 -0.02 -17.97
CA GLU A 75 0.94 0.31 -17.58
C GLU A 75 0.35 -0.82 -16.71
N ILE A 76 -0.62 -0.50 -15.87
CA ILE A 76 -1.35 -1.52 -15.10
C ILE A 76 -2.35 -2.19 -16.04
N PRO A 77 -2.33 -3.53 -16.18
CA PRO A 77 -3.30 -4.24 -17.01
C PRO A 77 -4.74 -3.97 -16.57
N GLU A 78 -5.68 -3.93 -17.49
CA GLU A 78 -7.11 -3.64 -17.19
C GLU A 78 -7.75 -4.70 -16.29
N ASP A 79 -7.34 -5.95 -16.41
CA ASP A 79 -7.78 -7.07 -15.59
C ASP A 79 -7.30 -7.01 -14.13
N CYS A 80 -6.47 -6.01 -13.78
CA CYS A 80 -6.07 -5.70 -12.41
C CYS A 80 -7.01 -4.70 -11.69
N PHE A 81 -8.08 -4.24 -12.36
CA PHE A 81 -9.07 -3.31 -11.81
C PHE A 81 -10.43 -3.98 -11.61
N TYR A 82 -10.85 -4.07 -10.36
CA TYR A 82 -12.10 -4.73 -9.96
C TYR A 82 -13.07 -3.73 -9.35
N SER A 83 -14.33 -3.74 -9.82
CA SER A 83 -15.40 -2.87 -9.30
C SER A 83 -15.93 -3.29 -7.93
N GLU A 84 -15.61 -4.51 -7.50
CA GLU A 84 -15.99 -5.03 -6.19
C GLU A 84 -14.86 -5.89 -5.59
N TYR A 85 -14.91 -6.07 -4.28
CA TYR A 85 -13.99 -6.99 -3.61
C TYR A 85 -14.33 -8.43 -3.95
N ASN A 86 -13.38 -9.15 -4.51
CA ASN A 86 -13.46 -10.57 -4.81
C ASN A 86 -12.47 -11.36 -3.95
N GLU A 87 -13.01 -12.22 -3.09
CA GLU A 87 -12.22 -13.03 -2.14
C GLU A 87 -11.35 -14.07 -2.87
N GLU A 88 -11.87 -14.67 -3.95
CA GLU A 88 -11.18 -15.69 -4.75
C GLU A 88 -9.98 -15.05 -5.47
N THR A 89 -10.21 -13.96 -6.18
CA THR A 89 -9.14 -13.19 -6.85
C THR A 89 -8.02 -12.82 -5.88
N LEU A 90 -8.38 -12.32 -4.68
CA LEU A 90 -7.36 -11.98 -3.69
C LEU A 90 -6.58 -13.20 -3.23
N ARG A 91 -7.23 -14.34 -3.06
CA ARG A 91 -6.60 -15.61 -2.68
C ARG A 91 -5.62 -16.09 -3.72
N ASP A 92 -6.03 -16.10 -5.00
CA ASP A 92 -5.20 -16.53 -6.12
C ASP A 92 -3.94 -15.64 -6.24
N VAL A 93 -4.11 -14.33 -6.20
CA VAL A 93 -2.99 -13.38 -6.21
C VAL A 93 -2.03 -13.61 -5.03
N MET A 94 -2.56 -13.87 -3.83
CA MET A 94 -1.73 -14.18 -2.66
C MET A 94 -0.95 -15.49 -2.85
N GLU A 95 -1.56 -16.53 -3.39
CA GLU A 95 -0.91 -17.81 -3.65
C GLU A 95 0.21 -17.68 -4.67
N GLU A 96 -0.03 -17.03 -5.79
CA GLU A 96 0.98 -16.77 -6.82
C GLU A 96 2.13 -15.94 -6.28
N GLN A 97 1.82 -14.87 -5.55
CA GLN A 97 2.84 -14.01 -4.94
C GLN A 97 3.69 -14.79 -3.93
N MET A 98 3.09 -15.66 -3.12
CA MET A 98 3.82 -16.50 -2.16
C MET A 98 4.73 -17.51 -2.87
N LYS A 99 4.25 -18.15 -3.95
CA LYS A 99 5.06 -19.07 -4.77
C LYS A 99 6.29 -18.33 -5.30
N MET A 100 6.12 -17.12 -5.86
CA MET A 100 7.21 -16.31 -6.40
C MET A 100 8.22 -15.90 -5.31
N VAL A 101 7.75 -15.38 -4.18
CA VAL A 101 8.62 -14.96 -3.06
C VAL A 101 9.40 -16.16 -2.51
N THR A 102 8.75 -17.32 -2.38
CA THR A 102 9.39 -18.55 -1.91
C THR A 102 10.47 -19.01 -2.88
N LEU A 103 10.18 -19.01 -4.18
CA LEU A 103 11.12 -19.38 -5.23
C LEU A 103 12.37 -18.48 -5.21
N LEU A 104 12.18 -17.16 -5.13
CA LEU A 104 13.29 -16.21 -5.06
C LEU A 104 14.15 -16.40 -3.80
N LYS A 105 13.54 -16.71 -2.66
CA LYS A 105 14.25 -17.01 -1.41
C LYS A 105 15.07 -18.29 -1.50
N GLN A 106 14.49 -19.37 -2.01
CA GLN A 106 15.16 -20.67 -2.16
C GLN A 106 16.42 -20.58 -3.02
N HIS A 107 16.43 -19.69 -4.00
CA HIS A 107 17.56 -19.48 -4.91
C HIS A 107 18.47 -18.31 -4.55
N GLY A 108 18.32 -17.73 -3.36
CA GLY A 108 19.14 -16.60 -2.91
C GLY A 108 18.98 -15.32 -3.74
N LYS A 109 17.92 -15.24 -4.57
CA LYS A 109 17.68 -14.10 -5.48
C LYS A 109 16.83 -12.99 -4.86
N SER A 110 16.26 -13.17 -3.69
CA SER A 110 15.34 -12.21 -3.04
C SER A 110 15.95 -10.82 -2.76
N LYS A 111 17.27 -10.70 -2.77
CA LYS A 111 17.99 -9.42 -2.63
C LYS A 111 18.16 -8.65 -3.94
N HIS A 112 18.19 -9.35 -5.06
CA HIS A 112 18.54 -8.82 -6.39
C HIS A 112 17.34 -8.74 -7.33
N LEU A 113 16.40 -9.69 -7.18
CA LEU A 113 15.17 -9.74 -7.95
C LEU A 113 14.01 -9.52 -6.99
N ALA A 114 13.24 -8.50 -7.24
CA ALA A 114 12.06 -8.17 -6.45
C ALA A 114 10.79 -8.47 -7.26
N ASN A 115 9.74 -8.90 -6.57
CA ASN A 115 8.38 -8.92 -7.08
C ASN A 115 7.51 -8.23 -6.05
N ARG A 116 7.42 -6.90 -6.11
CA ARG A 116 6.68 -6.08 -5.16
C ARG A 116 5.26 -5.85 -5.68
N LEU A 117 4.28 -6.22 -4.86
CA LEU A 117 2.87 -6.07 -5.14
C LEU A 117 2.30 -4.89 -4.34
N LEU A 118 1.49 -4.05 -4.97
CA LEU A 118 0.62 -3.10 -4.30
C LEU A 118 -0.84 -3.53 -4.47
N ILE A 119 -1.60 -3.57 -3.39
CA ILE A 119 -3.05 -3.77 -3.45
C ILE A 119 -3.73 -2.53 -2.88
N ILE A 120 -4.62 -1.96 -3.68
CA ILE A 120 -5.40 -0.77 -3.34
C ILE A 120 -6.83 -1.20 -3.06
N PHE A 121 -7.31 -0.86 -1.87
CA PHE A 121 -8.69 -1.01 -1.44
C PHE A 121 -9.28 0.39 -1.29
N ASP A 122 -10.13 0.79 -2.22
CA ASP A 122 -10.70 2.13 -2.27
C ASP A 122 -12.22 2.07 -2.06
N ASP A 123 -12.69 2.72 -1.02
CA ASP A 123 -14.11 2.87 -0.64
C ASP A 123 -14.91 1.55 -0.59
N LEU A 124 -14.33 0.54 0.06
CA LEU A 124 -14.93 -0.80 0.22
C LEU A 124 -15.62 -1.00 1.58
N VAL A 125 -15.93 0.07 2.28
CA VAL A 125 -16.71 0.03 3.50
C VAL A 125 -18.10 -0.59 3.21
N GLY A 126 -18.55 -1.51 4.06
CA GLY A 126 -19.78 -2.26 3.84
C GLY A 126 -19.67 -3.48 2.90
N SER A 127 -18.52 -3.66 2.25
CA SER A 127 -18.26 -4.85 1.43
C SER A 127 -17.92 -6.08 2.28
N SER A 128 -17.85 -7.26 1.64
CA SER A 128 -17.40 -8.49 2.30
C SER A 128 -15.92 -8.51 2.71
N LEU A 129 -15.15 -7.48 2.35
CA LEU A 129 -13.74 -7.29 2.73
C LEU A 129 -13.53 -7.45 4.24
N PHE A 130 -14.41 -6.84 5.05
CA PHE A 130 -14.34 -6.89 6.50
C PHE A 130 -15.15 -8.01 7.15
N SER A 131 -15.61 -8.99 6.35
CA SER A 131 -16.44 -10.08 6.86
C SER A 131 -15.77 -10.81 8.02
N GLY A 132 -16.57 -11.23 9.02
CA GLY A 132 -16.12 -11.98 10.19
C GLY A 132 -15.66 -13.41 9.91
N LYS A 133 -15.69 -13.88 8.66
CA LYS A 133 -15.31 -15.24 8.29
C LYS A 133 -13.92 -15.60 8.81
N LYS A 134 -13.77 -16.83 9.32
CA LYS A 134 -12.51 -17.34 9.90
C LYS A 134 -11.35 -17.33 8.89
N ASN A 135 -11.64 -17.62 7.62
CA ASN A 135 -10.66 -17.79 6.56
C ASN A 135 -10.65 -16.61 5.56
N ASN A 136 -10.98 -15.40 6.02
CA ASN A 136 -10.91 -14.21 5.16
C ASN A 136 -9.47 -13.92 4.73
N PRO A 137 -9.12 -13.99 3.43
CA PRO A 137 -7.75 -13.79 2.95
C PRO A 137 -7.23 -12.39 3.23
N PHE A 138 -8.10 -11.37 3.25
CA PHE A 138 -7.70 -10.02 3.59
C PHE A 138 -7.14 -9.91 5.02
N LYS A 139 -7.73 -10.60 6.01
CA LYS A 139 -7.20 -10.61 7.38
C LYS A 139 -5.79 -11.22 7.42
N THR A 140 -5.59 -12.34 6.72
CA THR A 140 -4.29 -12.99 6.61
C THR A 140 -3.28 -12.06 5.96
N LEU A 141 -3.66 -11.43 4.86
CA LEU A 141 -2.82 -10.49 4.13
C LEU A 141 -2.47 -9.27 4.98
N ASN A 142 -3.45 -8.64 5.63
CA ASN A 142 -3.24 -7.47 6.49
C ASN A 142 -2.23 -7.73 7.61
N THR A 143 -2.21 -8.94 8.17
CA THR A 143 -1.26 -9.33 9.22
C THR A 143 0.11 -9.71 8.64
N ASN A 144 0.13 -10.37 7.49
CA ASN A 144 1.32 -11.03 6.94
C ASN A 144 1.83 -10.44 5.62
N HIS A 145 1.36 -9.25 5.22
CA HIS A 145 1.67 -8.64 3.92
C HIS A 145 3.16 -8.63 3.56
N ARG A 146 4.04 -8.48 4.55
CA ARG A 146 5.50 -8.49 4.35
C ARG A 146 6.03 -9.84 3.85
N HIS A 147 5.40 -10.95 4.25
CA HIS A 147 5.76 -12.28 3.78
C HIS A 147 5.43 -12.48 2.31
N TYR A 148 4.42 -11.76 1.81
CA TYR A 148 4.02 -11.74 0.41
C TYR A 148 4.77 -10.68 -0.41
N SER A 149 5.72 -9.94 0.16
CA SER A 149 6.31 -8.75 -0.51
C SER A 149 5.23 -7.78 -1.03
N ALA A 150 4.12 -7.68 -0.28
CA ALA A 150 2.97 -6.87 -0.62
C ALA A 150 2.90 -5.60 0.25
N SER A 151 2.43 -4.52 -0.36
CA SER A 151 2.02 -3.29 0.31
C SER A 151 0.52 -3.12 0.14
N LEU A 152 -0.15 -2.64 1.18
CA LEU A 152 -1.59 -2.40 1.17
C LEU A 152 -1.85 -0.91 1.30
N LEU A 153 -2.70 -0.38 0.44
CA LEU A 153 -3.20 0.99 0.53
C LEU A 153 -4.72 0.94 0.65
N MET A 154 -5.24 1.46 1.75
CA MET A 154 -6.67 1.53 1.99
C MET A 154 -7.10 2.99 1.99
N VAL A 155 -8.13 3.31 1.22
CA VAL A 155 -8.79 4.61 1.19
C VAL A 155 -10.21 4.41 1.71
N SER A 156 -10.63 5.22 2.68
CA SER A 156 -11.97 5.12 3.28
C SER A 156 -12.43 6.49 3.75
N GLN A 157 -13.73 6.74 3.62
CA GLN A 157 -14.39 7.93 4.16
C GLN A 157 -14.79 7.75 5.63
N ALA A 158 -14.82 6.52 6.14
CA ALA A 158 -15.27 6.19 7.49
C ALA A 158 -14.19 5.35 8.22
N TYR A 159 -13.36 6.02 9.01
CA TYR A 159 -12.30 5.36 9.79
C TYR A 159 -12.84 4.31 10.75
N LYS A 160 -13.94 4.65 11.43
CA LYS A 160 -14.57 3.81 12.45
C LYS A 160 -15.12 2.49 11.89
N GLU A 161 -15.51 2.45 10.62
CA GLU A 161 -16.07 1.27 9.98
C GLU A 161 -14.99 0.25 9.58
N ILE A 162 -13.72 0.67 9.51
CA ILE A 162 -12.61 -0.26 9.38
C ILE A 162 -12.44 -1.00 10.72
N PRO A 163 -12.50 -2.33 10.77
CA PRO A 163 -12.37 -3.07 12.03
C PRO A 163 -11.07 -2.73 12.77
N LYS A 164 -11.14 -2.58 14.09
CA LYS A 164 -9.98 -2.25 14.93
C LYS A 164 -8.81 -3.22 14.73
N THR A 165 -9.10 -4.51 14.55
CA THR A 165 -8.09 -5.55 14.26
C THR A 165 -7.32 -5.30 12.96
N ILE A 166 -7.90 -4.57 12.01
CA ILE A 166 -7.24 -4.15 10.77
C ILE A 166 -6.41 -2.90 11.03
N ARG A 167 -7.00 -1.88 11.67
CA ARG A 167 -6.35 -0.59 11.97
C ARG A 167 -5.07 -0.75 12.80
N THR A 168 -5.03 -1.70 13.73
CA THR A 168 -3.85 -1.97 14.57
C THR A 168 -2.63 -2.46 13.81
N ASN A 169 -2.79 -2.91 12.56
CA ASN A 169 -1.70 -3.34 11.70
C ASN A 169 -1.23 -2.25 10.71
N PHE A 170 -1.81 -1.07 10.75
CA PHE A 170 -1.37 0.02 9.88
C PHE A 170 0.08 0.42 10.18
N SER A 171 0.86 0.64 9.14
CA SER A 171 2.21 1.20 9.25
C SER A 171 2.18 2.72 9.30
N CYS A 172 1.16 3.32 8.70
CA CYS A 172 0.90 4.75 8.74
C CYS A 172 -0.60 5.03 8.54
N LEU A 173 -1.00 6.23 8.92
CA LEU A 173 -2.35 6.74 8.73
C LEU A 173 -2.26 8.17 8.20
N ILE A 174 -3.05 8.47 7.17
CA ILE A 174 -3.21 9.80 6.60
C ILE A 174 -4.64 10.25 6.90
N VAL A 175 -4.78 11.37 7.59
CA VAL A 175 -6.07 11.91 8.03
C VAL A 175 -6.22 13.30 7.45
N PHE A 176 -7.19 13.46 6.56
CA PHE A 176 -7.64 14.77 6.08
C PHE A 176 -8.58 15.42 7.10
N GLU A 177 -9.03 16.62 6.81
CA GLU A 177 -10.09 17.24 7.57
C GLU A 177 -11.35 16.36 7.54
N ILE A 178 -11.86 16.03 8.73
CA ILE A 178 -13.04 15.19 8.94
C ILE A 178 -14.12 16.05 9.59
N PRO A 179 -15.29 16.23 8.94
CA PRO A 179 -16.38 17.04 9.48
C PRO A 179 -17.06 16.43 10.73
N ASN A 180 -16.85 15.13 10.96
CA ASN A 180 -17.50 14.40 12.04
C ASN A 180 -16.57 14.25 13.25
N ASP A 181 -16.83 15.02 14.30
CA ASP A 181 -16.06 15.00 15.56
C ASP A 181 -15.98 13.61 16.21
N ARG A 182 -16.99 12.76 16.01
CA ARG A 182 -16.99 11.39 16.55
C ARG A 182 -15.94 10.49 15.85
N GLU A 183 -15.70 10.72 14.59
CA GLU A 183 -14.62 10.02 13.86
C GLU A 183 -13.25 10.49 14.34
N VAL A 184 -13.07 11.81 14.50
CA VAL A 184 -11.85 12.42 15.04
C VAL A 184 -11.57 11.90 16.45
N ALA A 185 -12.60 11.79 17.29
CA ALA A 185 -12.48 11.28 18.66
C ALA A 185 -11.95 9.83 18.69
N VAL A 186 -12.45 8.95 17.80
CA VAL A 186 -11.93 7.57 17.71
C VAL A 186 -10.48 7.53 17.27
N ILE A 187 -10.08 8.41 16.34
CA ILE A 187 -8.68 8.51 15.91
C ILE A 187 -7.80 8.97 17.08
N TYR A 188 -8.25 9.95 17.87
CA TYR A 188 -7.56 10.37 19.08
C TYR A 188 -7.42 9.23 20.10
N GLU A 189 -8.50 8.53 20.43
CA GLU A 189 -8.51 7.45 21.42
C GLU A 189 -7.49 6.34 21.06
N GLU A 190 -7.35 6.04 19.77
CA GLU A 190 -6.40 5.05 19.29
C GLU A 190 -4.96 5.62 19.14
N ASN A 191 -4.81 6.94 19.02
CA ASN A 191 -3.55 7.62 18.73
C ASN A 191 -3.26 8.84 19.63
N PRO A 192 -3.31 8.72 20.95
CA PRO A 192 -3.13 9.87 21.84
C PRO A 192 -1.68 10.42 21.87
N MET A 193 -0.67 9.63 21.49
CA MET A 193 0.75 10.01 21.38
C MET A 193 1.32 10.74 22.60
N TYR A 194 0.82 10.45 23.81
CA TYR A 194 1.11 11.14 25.09
C TYR A 194 0.55 12.57 25.20
N LEU A 195 -0.27 13.01 24.26
CA LEU A 195 -0.96 14.30 24.35
C LEU A 195 -2.25 14.18 25.13
N LYS A 196 -2.57 15.22 25.89
CA LYS A 196 -3.93 15.45 26.38
C LYS A 196 -4.84 15.75 25.19
N GLN A 197 -6.12 15.47 25.34
CA GLN A 197 -7.11 15.60 24.28
C GLN A 197 -7.07 16.97 23.61
N ASP A 198 -7.19 18.05 24.39
CA ASP A 198 -7.21 19.43 23.86
C ASP A 198 -5.97 19.75 23.02
N LYS A 199 -4.80 19.29 23.49
CA LYS A 199 -3.54 19.51 22.78
C LYS A 199 -3.47 18.67 21.50
N TRP A 200 -3.98 17.45 21.53
CA TRP A 200 -4.05 16.60 20.36
C TRP A 200 -4.95 17.18 19.28
N TYR A 201 -6.14 17.73 19.66
CA TYR A 201 -7.03 18.40 18.73
C TYR A 201 -6.39 19.64 18.10
N GLN A 202 -5.70 20.47 18.87
CA GLN A 202 -4.93 21.60 18.33
C GLN A 202 -3.89 21.18 17.29
N VAL A 203 -3.20 20.06 17.54
CA VAL A 203 -2.22 19.49 16.59
C VAL A 203 -2.91 18.98 15.34
N TYR A 204 -4.06 18.33 15.48
CA TYR A 204 -4.87 17.84 14.36
C TYR A 204 -5.36 19.02 13.50
N GLU A 205 -6.04 20.00 14.11
CA GLU A 205 -6.54 21.20 13.41
C GLU A 205 -5.41 21.92 12.67
N HIS A 206 -4.27 22.13 13.33
CA HIS A 206 -3.11 22.72 12.65
C HIS A 206 -2.61 21.86 11.48
N ALA A 207 -2.65 20.55 11.59
CA ALA A 207 -2.15 19.66 10.54
C ALA A 207 -3.04 19.67 9.30
N VAL A 208 -4.36 19.77 9.47
CA VAL A 208 -5.34 19.74 8.36
C VAL A 208 -5.70 21.13 7.85
N ASP A 209 -5.28 22.20 8.53
CA ASP A 209 -5.57 23.57 8.15
C ASP A 209 -5.01 23.92 6.75
N GLY A 210 -5.92 24.29 5.85
CA GLY A 210 -5.66 24.66 4.46
C GLY A 210 -5.92 23.54 3.45
N ASP A 211 -6.07 23.92 2.20
CA ASP A 211 -6.46 23.04 1.10
C ASP A 211 -5.50 21.85 0.95
N HIS A 212 -6.08 20.66 0.93
CA HIS A 212 -5.36 19.39 0.73
C HIS A 212 -4.32 19.03 1.78
N ASN A 213 -4.22 19.76 2.88
CA ASN A 213 -3.38 19.39 4.01
C ASN A 213 -3.95 18.18 4.77
N PHE A 214 -3.07 17.45 5.43
CA PHE A 214 -3.43 16.26 6.19
C PHE A 214 -2.49 16.05 7.36
N MET A 215 -3.00 15.37 8.37
CA MET A 215 -2.18 14.82 9.45
C MET A 215 -1.65 13.44 9.00
N PHE A 216 -0.35 13.27 9.05
CA PHE A 216 0.31 11.99 8.78
C PHE A 216 0.82 11.38 10.07
N ILE A 217 0.36 10.17 10.39
CA ILE A 217 0.80 9.42 11.57
C ILE A 217 1.66 8.25 11.08
N ASN A 218 2.96 8.30 11.41
CA ASN A 218 3.92 7.24 11.07
C ASN A 218 4.19 6.35 12.28
N TYR A 219 3.58 5.17 12.32
CA TYR A 219 3.73 4.24 13.45
C TYR A 219 5.12 3.62 13.59
N GLN A 220 5.96 3.72 12.57
CA GLN A 220 7.34 3.22 12.59
C GLN A 220 8.30 4.18 13.30
N LYS A 221 7.92 5.46 13.47
CA LYS A 221 8.70 6.43 14.23
C LYS A 221 8.46 6.28 15.75
N PRO A 222 9.39 6.75 16.60
CA PRO A 222 9.16 6.92 18.04
C PRO A 222 7.90 7.77 18.29
N LYS A 223 7.12 7.45 19.31
CA LYS A 223 5.79 8.07 19.56
C LYS A 223 5.76 9.61 19.48
N ARG A 224 6.83 10.29 19.92
CA ARG A 224 6.93 11.76 19.89
C ARG A 224 7.11 12.36 18.50
N LEU A 225 7.59 11.56 17.54
CA LEU A 225 7.88 11.99 16.18
C LEU A 225 6.90 11.40 15.15
N ARG A 226 5.79 10.82 15.63
CA ARG A 226 4.84 10.13 14.75
C ARG A 226 3.96 11.06 13.96
N ILE A 227 3.60 12.24 14.52
CA ILE A 227 2.65 13.14 13.89
C ILE A 227 3.40 14.18 13.08
N MET A 228 2.98 14.33 11.83
CA MET A 228 3.52 15.28 10.87
C MET A 228 2.37 15.99 10.16
N LYS A 229 2.58 17.25 9.79
CA LYS A 229 1.76 17.93 8.78
C LYS A 229 2.30 17.53 7.42
N ASN A 230 1.45 16.95 6.58
CA ASN A 230 1.85 16.36 5.32
C ASN A 230 2.95 15.29 5.54
N PHE A 231 3.93 15.15 4.63
CA PHE A 231 5.02 14.18 4.77
C PHE A 231 6.33 14.77 5.28
N ASN A 232 6.44 16.08 5.42
CA ASN A 232 7.71 16.78 5.54
C ASN A 232 7.83 17.72 6.74
N LYS A 233 6.75 17.98 7.47
CA LYS A 233 6.78 18.88 8.62
C LYS A 233 6.48 18.12 9.90
N ASP A 234 7.51 17.75 10.62
CA ASP A 234 7.39 17.16 11.96
C ASP A 234 6.66 18.14 12.89
N LEU A 235 5.61 17.68 13.54
CA LEU A 235 4.94 18.40 14.62
C LEU A 235 5.53 17.88 15.92
N PHE A 236 6.54 18.60 16.45
CA PHE A 236 7.19 18.24 17.73
C PHE A 236 6.19 18.39 18.86
N ILE A 237 6.09 17.34 19.65
CA ILE A 237 5.33 17.31 20.87
C ILE A 237 6.31 17.62 22.01
N ASP A 238 6.42 18.89 22.39
CA ASP A 238 7.13 19.28 23.59
C ASP A 238 6.43 18.72 24.83
N LYS A 239 7.22 18.39 25.85
CA LYS A 239 6.72 17.84 27.12
C LYS A 239 5.88 18.84 27.91
#